data_ed3d78c17ce1eb133024fe9512db27ae
#
_entry.id   ed3d78c17ce1eb133024fe9512db27ae
#
_cell.length_a   1.000
_cell.length_b   1.000
_cell.length_c   1.000
_cell.angle_alpha   90.00
_cell.angle_beta   90.00
_cell.angle_gamma   90.00
#
_symmetry.space_group_name_H-M   'P 1'
#
loop_
_entity.id
_entity.type
_entity.pdbx_description
1 polymer ?
#
loop_
_entity_poly.entity_id
_entity_poly.type
_entity_poly.pdbx_seq_one_letter_code
_entity_poly.pdbx_strand_id
1 'polypeptide(L)'
;MPDLDAPDAAQPDAPAPRGTKYILTCLGIGLLAGLLSGLFGVGGGTVIVPLLVLVLAYNQRLAAGTSLAAIVPTATVGVISYAIHGSVAWIPGLILAAGAVVGAQIGTWLLPRVPLTVLRWSFIGFLVAVIISLFIVVPSRDAGLPLTVWTIVGLVVLGVATGTVAGLIGVGGGIIVVPALMLLFGTSDLIAKGTSLLMMIPTAISGTIGNFRRGNVDLPGAALIGVAACTTTALGAWFATLVDPFWGNVLFAIFLVFIAGQLAVRTLRERRA
;
A
#
# COMPACT_ATOMS: atom_id res chain seq x y z
N MET A 1 51.33 -13.37 -5.97
CA MET A 1 50.44 -12.34 -5.45
C MET A 1 49.47 -12.00 -6.56
N PRO A 2 48.24 -12.44 -6.53
CA PRO A 2 47.20 -11.93 -7.40
C PRO A 2 46.32 -10.98 -6.63
N ASP A 3 46.12 -9.80 -7.19
CA ASP A 3 45.18 -8.77 -6.75
C ASP A 3 43.76 -9.34 -6.77
N LEU A 4 43.16 -9.35 -5.61
CA LEU A 4 41.72 -9.61 -5.39
C LEU A 4 41.01 -8.27 -5.27
N ASP A 5 40.91 -7.53 -6.38
CA ASP A 5 39.89 -6.50 -6.53
C ASP A 5 38.53 -7.19 -6.77
N ALA A 6 37.92 -7.66 -5.69
CA ALA A 6 36.51 -8.00 -5.70
C ALA A 6 35.75 -6.67 -5.88
N PRO A 7 34.80 -6.56 -6.85
CA PRO A 7 33.98 -5.37 -6.98
C PRO A 7 33.22 -5.15 -5.67
N ASP A 8 33.47 -3.98 -5.10
CA ASP A 8 32.88 -3.43 -3.91
C ASP A 8 31.39 -3.71 -3.92
N ALA A 9 30.94 -4.62 -3.05
CA ALA A 9 29.52 -4.87 -2.85
C ALA A 9 28.95 -3.56 -2.33
N ALA A 10 28.24 -2.83 -3.21
CA ALA A 10 27.64 -1.54 -2.93
C ALA A 10 26.96 -1.60 -1.57
N GLN A 11 27.57 -0.98 -0.58
CA GLN A 11 27.00 -0.80 0.74
C GLN A 11 25.65 -0.13 0.57
N PRO A 12 24.59 -0.57 1.27
CA PRO A 12 23.32 0.13 1.23
C PRO A 12 23.59 1.59 1.61
N ASP A 13 23.24 2.50 0.69
CA ASP A 13 23.44 3.94 0.89
C ASP A 13 22.94 4.32 2.28
N ALA A 14 23.87 4.83 3.12
CA ALA A 14 23.57 5.23 4.48
C ALA A 14 22.44 6.26 4.47
N PRO A 15 21.45 6.16 5.37
CA PRO A 15 20.35 7.13 5.41
C PRO A 15 20.93 8.55 5.58
N ALA A 16 20.36 9.50 4.84
CA ALA A 16 20.74 10.91 4.87
C ALA A 16 20.90 11.43 6.32
N PRO A 17 21.79 12.40 6.58
CA PRO A 17 22.04 12.89 7.93
C PRO A 17 20.72 13.31 8.60
N ARG A 18 20.46 12.75 9.79
CA ARG A 18 19.20 12.88 10.54
C ARG A 18 19.04 14.26 11.18
N GLY A 19 19.14 15.33 10.38
CA GLY A 19 18.91 16.69 10.82
C GLY A 19 17.43 17.07 10.88
N THR A 20 17.12 18.27 11.34
CA THR A 20 15.75 18.82 11.45
C THR A 20 14.98 18.72 10.11
N LYS A 21 15.67 18.92 8.98
CA LYS A 21 15.07 18.78 7.65
C LYS A 21 14.55 17.38 7.38
N TYR A 22 15.30 16.34 7.78
CA TYR A 22 14.85 14.94 7.64
C TYR A 22 13.59 14.68 8.46
N ILE A 23 13.56 15.13 9.72
CA ILE A 23 12.40 14.95 10.63
C ILE A 23 11.18 15.64 10.04
N LEU A 24 11.28 16.90 9.63
CA LEU A 24 10.17 17.66 9.04
C LEU A 24 9.65 17.01 7.75
N THR A 25 10.55 16.48 6.92
CA THR A 25 10.17 15.76 5.70
C THR A 25 9.41 14.48 6.02
N CYS A 26 9.90 13.66 6.96
CA CYS A 26 9.21 12.43 7.38
C CYS A 26 7.82 12.75 7.96
N LEU A 27 7.70 13.78 8.80
CA LEU A 27 6.41 14.21 9.35
C LEU A 27 5.46 14.69 8.24
N GLY A 28 5.93 15.50 7.30
CA GLY A 28 5.12 15.96 6.16
C GLY A 28 4.63 14.80 5.28
N ILE A 29 5.51 13.85 4.98
CA ILE A 29 5.15 12.61 4.25
C ILE A 29 4.08 11.83 5.04
N GLY A 30 4.27 11.69 6.35
CA GLY A 30 3.33 10.97 7.21
C GLY A 30 1.95 11.62 7.24
N LEU A 31 1.88 12.94 7.43
CA LEU A 31 0.59 13.67 7.45
C LEU A 31 -0.18 13.49 6.14
N LEU A 32 0.48 13.64 4.99
CA LEU A 32 -0.15 13.47 3.69
C LEU A 32 -0.57 12.00 3.46
N ALA A 33 0.34 11.07 3.74
CA ALA A 33 0.07 9.65 3.55
C ALA A 33 -1.05 9.13 4.47
N GLY A 34 -1.10 9.62 5.71
CA GLY A 34 -2.15 9.27 6.67
C GLY A 34 -3.53 9.75 6.21
N LEU A 35 -3.65 11.01 5.78
CA LEU A 35 -4.90 11.56 5.26
C LEU A 35 -5.43 10.75 4.08
N LEU A 36 -4.58 10.47 3.09
CA LEU A 36 -4.94 9.69 1.90
C LEU A 36 -5.19 8.21 2.25
N SER A 37 -4.45 7.66 3.21
CA SER A 37 -4.68 6.32 3.74
C SER A 37 -6.08 6.18 4.35
N GLY A 38 -6.47 7.12 5.21
CA GLY A 38 -7.79 7.14 5.82
C GLY A 38 -8.88 7.34 4.79
N LEU A 39 -8.72 8.28 3.88
CA LEU A 39 -9.73 8.64 2.86
C LEU A 39 -10.00 7.48 1.87
N PHE A 40 -8.96 6.79 1.43
CA PHE A 40 -9.05 5.77 0.37
C PHE A 40 -8.87 4.33 0.85
N GLY A 41 -8.50 4.09 2.10
CA GLY A 41 -8.27 2.74 2.61
C GLY A 41 -7.04 2.05 2.04
N VAL A 42 -6.04 2.81 1.54
CA VAL A 42 -4.89 2.28 0.79
C VAL A 42 -3.63 2.13 1.64
N GLY A 43 -3.68 2.50 2.93
CA GLY A 43 -2.57 2.34 3.88
C GLY A 43 -1.39 3.30 3.69
N GLY A 44 -1.51 4.31 2.80
CA GLY A 44 -0.51 5.37 2.62
C GLY A 44 0.76 4.96 1.87
N GLY A 45 1.05 3.68 1.68
CA GLY A 45 2.29 3.20 1.05
C GLY A 45 2.51 3.69 -0.38
N THR A 46 1.41 3.90 -1.12
CA THR A 46 1.42 4.47 -2.47
C THR A 46 1.97 5.89 -2.53
N VAL A 47 1.88 6.61 -1.43
CA VAL A 47 2.39 7.98 -1.28
C VAL A 47 3.75 7.99 -0.61
N ILE A 48 3.92 7.15 0.42
CA ILE A 48 5.17 7.07 1.19
C ILE A 48 6.35 6.66 0.29
N VAL A 49 6.20 5.56 -0.47
CA VAL A 49 7.30 5.03 -1.31
C VAL A 49 7.82 6.06 -2.32
N PRO A 50 6.97 6.67 -3.18
CA PRO A 50 7.45 7.68 -4.11
C PRO A 50 8.10 8.89 -3.45
N LEU A 51 7.52 9.37 -2.34
CA LEU A 51 8.06 10.54 -1.64
C LEU A 51 9.40 10.24 -0.95
N LEU A 52 9.59 9.06 -0.37
CA LEU A 52 10.88 8.64 0.18
C LEU A 52 11.95 8.59 -0.91
N VAL A 53 11.61 8.09 -2.10
CA VAL A 53 12.54 8.02 -3.23
C VAL A 53 12.84 9.40 -3.80
N LEU A 54 11.82 10.28 -3.95
CA LEU A 54 11.99 11.59 -4.60
C LEU A 54 12.61 12.63 -3.66
N VAL A 55 12.23 12.64 -2.38
CA VAL A 55 12.60 13.71 -1.44
C VAL A 55 13.78 13.32 -0.57
N LEU A 56 13.84 12.07 -0.12
CA LEU A 56 14.92 11.56 0.74
C LEU A 56 15.96 10.73 -0.03
N ALA A 57 15.82 10.63 -1.36
CA ALA A 57 16.71 9.88 -2.25
C ALA A 57 16.92 8.40 -1.82
N TYR A 58 15.93 7.79 -1.16
CA TYR A 58 16.00 6.37 -0.81
C TYR A 58 16.00 5.50 -2.06
N ASN A 59 16.79 4.43 -2.04
CA ASN A 59 16.62 3.39 -3.03
C ASN A 59 15.24 2.70 -2.88
N GLN A 60 14.75 2.08 -3.95
CA GLN A 60 13.41 1.49 -4.00
C GLN A 60 13.15 0.45 -2.88
N ARG A 61 14.17 -0.33 -2.49
CA ARG A 61 14.06 -1.39 -1.49
C ARG A 61 13.91 -0.80 -0.09
N LEU A 62 14.75 0.17 0.25
CA LEU A 62 14.70 0.88 1.52
C LEU A 62 13.37 1.64 1.68
N ALA A 63 12.92 2.33 0.63
CA ALA A 63 11.64 3.03 0.61
C ALA A 63 10.46 2.06 0.82
N ALA A 64 10.45 0.91 0.12
CA ALA A 64 9.42 -0.10 0.25
C ALA A 64 9.35 -0.71 1.67
N GLY A 65 10.49 -1.09 2.22
CA GLY A 65 10.57 -1.66 3.57
C GLY A 65 10.17 -0.64 4.66
N THR A 66 10.65 0.59 4.57
CA THR A 66 10.32 1.69 5.48
C THR A 66 8.83 2.04 5.41
N SER A 67 8.25 2.06 4.21
CA SER A 67 6.82 2.26 4.00
C SER A 67 5.97 1.18 4.67
N LEU A 68 6.31 -0.10 4.50
CA LEU A 68 5.59 -1.21 5.15
C LEU A 68 5.61 -1.06 6.67
N ALA A 69 6.74 -0.67 7.27
CA ALA A 69 6.82 -0.42 8.70
C ALA A 69 5.91 0.74 9.16
N ALA A 70 5.83 1.82 8.38
CA ALA A 70 4.96 2.96 8.68
C ALA A 70 3.46 2.64 8.48
N ILE A 71 3.13 1.69 7.57
CA ILE A 71 1.75 1.25 7.33
C ILE A 71 1.14 0.56 8.55
N VAL A 72 1.93 -0.17 9.36
CA VAL A 72 1.40 -0.92 10.50
C VAL A 72 0.59 -0.03 11.46
N PRO A 73 1.15 1.04 12.06
CA PRO A 73 0.39 1.92 12.94
C PRO A 73 -0.71 2.68 12.19
N THR A 74 -0.45 3.13 10.95
CA THR A 74 -1.42 3.86 10.13
C THR A 74 -2.66 3.02 9.84
N ALA A 75 -2.48 1.77 9.38
CA ALA A 75 -3.58 0.86 9.10
C ALA A 75 -4.35 0.49 10.38
N THR A 76 -3.68 0.37 11.51
CA THR A 76 -4.32 0.10 12.81
C THR A 76 -5.28 1.23 13.19
N VAL A 77 -4.84 2.49 13.12
CA VAL A 77 -5.71 3.65 13.37
C VAL A 77 -6.85 3.69 12.36
N GLY A 78 -6.57 3.41 11.09
CA GLY A 78 -7.59 3.37 10.05
C GLY A 78 -8.65 2.30 10.30
N VAL A 79 -8.26 1.07 10.66
CA VAL A 79 -9.22 0.00 11.03
C VAL A 79 -10.09 0.42 12.19
N ILE A 80 -9.52 0.98 13.25
CA ILE A 80 -10.27 1.46 14.41
C ILE A 80 -11.29 2.52 13.98
N SER A 81 -10.87 3.48 13.16
CA SER A 81 -11.75 4.56 12.67
C SER A 81 -12.92 4.02 11.84
N TYR A 82 -12.69 3.07 10.95
CA TYR A 82 -13.76 2.44 10.17
C TYR A 82 -14.62 1.47 11.01
N ALA A 83 -14.03 0.80 12.00
CA ALA A 83 -14.75 -0.13 12.88
C ALA A 83 -15.77 0.59 13.78
N ILE A 84 -15.46 1.79 14.26
CA ILE A 84 -16.39 2.63 15.04
C ILE A 84 -17.67 2.93 14.23
N HIS A 85 -17.56 3.00 12.91
CA HIS A 85 -18.70 3.22 12.00
C HIS A 85 -19.30 1.92 11.45
N GLY A 86 -18.91 0.74 12.00
CA GLY A 86 -19.40 -0.56 11.51
C GLY A 86 -18.93 -0.93 10.09
N SER A 87 -17.92 -0.25 9.57
CA SER A 87 -17.47 -0.36 8.18
C SER A 87 -16.26 -1.29 8.01
N VAL A 88 -16.21 -2.41 8.75
CA VAL A 88 -15.17 -3.44 8.66
C VAL A 88 -15.79 -4.81 8.58
N ALA A 89 -15.53 -5.55 7.50
CA ALA A 89 -15.90 -6.96 7.40
C ALA A 89 -14.80 -7.83 8.01
N TRP A 90 -14.92 -8.15 9.30
CA TRP A 90 -13.87 -8.81 10.09
C TRP A 90 -13.48 -10.18 9.54
N ILE A 91 -14.43 -11.08 9.32
CA ILE A 91 -14.16 -12.45 8.84
C ILE A 91 -13.58 -12.43 7.41
N PRO A 92 -14.20 -11.74 6.43
CA PRO A 92 -13.59 -11.57 5.11
C PRO A 92 -12.20 -10.95 5.15
N GLY A 93 -11.99 -9.93 5.99
CA GLY A 93 -10.71 -9.27 6.15
C GLY A 93 -9.61 -10.18 6.69
N LEU A 94 -9.93 -11.06 7.64
CA LEU A 94 -8.98 -12.04 8.17
C LEU A 94 -8.65 -13.14 7.16
N ILE A 95 -9.62 -13.60 6.38
CA ILE A 95 -9.41 -14.58 5.29
C ILE A 95 -8.48 -13.97 4.24
N LEU A 96 -8.78 -12.74 3.82
CA LEU A 96 -7.97 -11.97 2.89
C LEU A 96 -6.54 -11.77 3.43
N ALA A 97 -6.41 -11.43 4.72
CA ALA A 97 -5.13 -11.25 5.40
C ALA A 97 -4.29 -12.52 5.42
N ALA A 98 -4.88 -13.67 5.70
CA ALA A 98 -4.19 -14.95 5.66
C ALA A 98 -3.57 -15.23 4.28
N GLY A 99 -4.34 -15.03 3.21
CA GLY A 99 -3.83 -15.11 1.84
C GLY A 99 -2.72 -14.08 1.57
N ALA A 100 -2.92 -12.84 2.02
CA ALA A 100 -1.99 -11.74 1.76
C ALA A 100 -0.65 -11.92 2.50
N VAL A 101 -0.63 -12.48 3.69
CA VAL A 101 0.62 -12.82 4.40
C VAL A 101 1.43 -13.84 3.62
N VAL A 102 0.80 -14.89 3.11
CA VAL A 102 1.46 -15.88 2.24
C VAL A 102 1.95 -15.21 0.95
N GLY A 103 1.10 -14.42 0.31
CA GLY A 103 1.44 -13.66 -0.88
C GLY A 103 2.63 -12.72 -0.66
N ALA A 104 2.69 -12.00 0.47
CA ALA A 104 3.79 -11.09 0.79
C ALA A 104 5.14 -11.83 0.90
N GLN A 105 5.17 -13.03 1.46
CA GLN A 105 6.38 -13.86 1.50
C GLN A 105 6.79 -14.30 0.08
N ILE A 106 5.84 -14.73 -0.75
CA ILE A 106 6.08 -15.05 -2.16
C ILE A 106 6.62 -13.82 -2.90
N GLY A 107 6.01 -12.64 -2.70
CA GLY A 107 6.42 -11.38 -3.31
C GLY A 107 7.85 -10.99 -2.94
N THR A 108 8.21 -11.04 -1.68
CA THR A 108 9.57 -10.73 -1.22
C THR A 108 10.60 -11.74 -1.73
N TRP A 109 10.23 -13.02 -1.89
CA TRP A 109 11.09 -14.05 -2.47
C TRP A 109 11.25 -13.88 -3.98
N LEU A 110 10.21 -13.42 -4.66
CA LEU A 110 10.19 -13.22 -6.11
C LEU A 110 10.89 -11.91 -6.53
N LEU A 111 11.00 -10.93 -5.61
CA LEU A 111 11.56 -9.60 -5.87
C LEU A 111 12.91 -9.60 -6.64
N PRO A 112 13.89 -10.48 -6.35
CA PRO A 112 15.14 -10.51 -7.11
C PRO A 112 15.02 -11.18 -8.50
N ARG A 113 13.91 -11.88 -8.80
CA ARG A 113 13.74 -12.72 -10.00
C ARG A 113 12.85 -12.10 -11.07
N VAL A 114 11.97 -11.19 -10.72
CA VAL A 114 11.03 -10.57 -11.66
C VAL A 114 11.57 -9.23 -12.16
N PRO A 115 11.60 -9.00 -13.48
CA PRO A 115 11.91 -7.70 -14.03
C PRO A 115 10.91 -6.66 -13.53
N LEU A 116 11.38 -5.64 -12.83
CA LEU A 116 10.55 -4.57 -12.28
C LEU A 116 9.67 -3.89 -13.35
N THR A 117 10.14 -3.88 -14.58
CA THR A 117 9.41 -3.31 -15.73
C THR A 117 8.09 -4.06 -16.00
N VAL A 118 8.13 -5.40 -16.02
CA VAL A 118 6.92 -6.22 -16.24
C VAL A 118 5.93 -6.00 -15.12
N LEU A 119 6.40 -6.01 -13.88
CA LEU A 119 5.57 -5.78 -12.70
C LEU A 119 4.88 -4.41 -12.74
N ARG A 120 5.63 -3.35 -13.09
CA ARG A 120 5.09 -1.97 -13.17
C ARG A 120 4.04 -1.83 -14.27
N TRP A 121 4.26 -2.39 -15.45
CA TRP A 121 3.29 -2.33 -16.54
C TRP A 121 2.02 -3.14 -16.25
N SER A 122 2.16 -4.33 -15.66
CA SER A 122 1.00 -5.11 -15.20
C SER A 122 0.19 -4.34 -14.16
N PHE A 123 0.87 -3.64 -13.24
CA PHE A 123 0.21 -2.83 -12.22
C PHE A 123 -0.48 -1.60 -12.83
N ILE A 124 0.15 -0.91 -13.78
CA ILE A 124 -0.47 0.21 -14.51
C ILE A 124 -1.73 -0.27 -15.26
N GLY A 125 -1.64 -1.40 -15.98
CA GLY A 125 -2.79 -1.99 -16.66
C GLY A 125 -3.94 -2.32 -15.70
N PHE A 126 -3.62 -2.88 -14.53
CA PHE A 126 -4.60 -3.11 -13.48
C PHE A 126 -5.23 -1.80 -12.97
N LEU A 127 -4.44 -0.75 -12.68
CA LEU A 127 -4.97 0.55 -12.25
C LEU A 127 -5.92 1.16 -13.28
N VAL A 128 -5.58 1.07 -14.57
CA VAL A 128 -6.46 1.55 -15.64
C VAL A 128 -7.78 0.77 -15.66
N ALA A 129 -7.74 -0.55 -15.56
CA ALA A 129 -8.93 -1.38 -15.47
C ALA A 129 -9.81 -0.99 -14.27
N VAL A 130 -9.18 -0.74 -13.12
CA VAL A 130 -9.87 -0.27 -11.91
C VAL A 130 -10.52 1.09 -12.12
N ILE A 131 -9.81 2.06 -12.69
CA ILE A 131 -10.36 3.41 -12.95
C ILE A 131 -11.62 3.31 -13.82
N ILE A 132 -11.56 2.53 -14.90
CA ILE A 132 -12.71 2.31 -15.79
C ILE A 132 -13.88 1.71 -15.00
N SER A 133 -13.62 0.73 -14.17
CA SER A 133 -14.65 0.01 -13.43
C SER A 133 -15.33 0.83 -12.34
N LEU A 134 -14.62 1.79 -11.70
CA LEU A 134 -15.21 2.72 -10.72
C LEU A 134 -16.35 3.58 -11.29
N PHE A 135 -16.38 3.79 -12.62
CA PHE A 135 -17.45 4.53 -13.29
C PHE A 135 -18.57 3.63 -13.83
N ILE A 136 -18.33 2.31 -13.92
CA ILE A 136 -19.35 1.34 -14.39
C ILE A 136 -20.17 0.84 -13.20
N VAL A 137 -19.53 0.64 -12.04
CA VAL A 137 -20.17 0.09 -10.84
C VAL A 137 -20.39 1.19 -9.81
N VAL A 138 -21.65 1.53 -9.56
CA VAL A 138 -22.02 2.43 -8.45
C VAL A 138 -22.21 1.54 -7.21
N PRO A 139 -21.33 1.63 -6.20
CA PRO A 139 -21.46 0.81 -5.01
C PRO A 139 -22.68 1.25 -4.19
N SER A 140 -23.51 0.29 -3.77
CA SER A 140 -24.53 0.55 -2.75
C SER A 140 -23.87 0.61 -1.37
N ARG A 141 -24.25 1.58 -0.52
CA ARG A 141 -23.69 1.72 0.84
C ARG A 141 -24.03 0.57 1.78
N ASP A 142 -25.08 -0.21 1.47
CA ASP A 142 -25.62 -1.26 2.33
C ASP A 142 -25.17 -2.68 1.94
N ALA A 143 -24.32 -2.84 0.93
CA ALA A 143 -23.90 -4.16 0.47
C ALA A 143 -22.81 -4.75 1.37
N GLY A 144 -23.22 -5.77 2.16
CA GLY A 144 -22.32 -6.61 2.94
C GLY A 144 -21.67 -7.71 2.08
N LEU A 145 -20.67 -8.40 2.64
CA LEU A 145 -19.98 -9.54 2.02
C LEU A 145 -20.66 -10.86 2.44
N PRO A 146 -21.43 -11.54 1.58
CA PRO A 146 -21.96 -12.86 1.91
C PRO A 146 -20.82 -13.89 1.93
N LEU A 147 -20.73 -14.68 3.00
CA LEU A 147 -19.74 -15.73 3.16
C LEU A 147 -20.21 -17.02 2.49
N THR A 148 -19.97 -17.15 1.20
CA THR A 148 -20.12 -18.40 0.46
C THR A 148 -18.75 -19.06 0.25
N VAL A 149 -18.72 -20.34 -0.09
CA VAL A 149 -17.48 -21.06 -0.40
C VAL A 149 -16.70 -20.34 -1.52
N TRP A 150 -17.40 -19.88 -2.55
CA TRP A 150 -16.80 -19.14 -3.67
C TRP A 150 -16.21 -17.79 -3.24
N THR A 151 -16.89 -17.08 -2.34
CA THR A 151 -16.39 -15.84 -1.76
C THR A 151 -15.11 -16.09 -0.95
N ILE A 152 -15.07 -17.15 -0.13
CA ILE A 152 -13.90 -17.52 0.67
C ILE A 152 -12.69 -17.81 -0.25
N VAL A 153 -12.88 -18.67 -1.26
CA VAL A 153 -11.83 -19.00 -2.24
C VAL A 153 -11.36 -17.73 -2.96
N GLY A 154 -12.28 -16.89 -3.42
CA GLY A 154 -11.98 -15.63 -4.08
C GLY A 154 -11.18 -14.68 -3.20
N LEU A 155 -11.52 -14.55 -1.91
CA LEU A 155 -10.79 -13.73 -0.94
C LEU A 155 -9.37 -14.25 -0.69
N VAL A 156 -9.18 -15.58 -0.58
CA VAL A 156 -7.85 -16.16 -0.43
C VAL A 156 -6.99 -15.88 -1.67
N VAL A 157 -7.53 -16.13 -2.87
CA VAL A 157 -6.82 -15.88 -4.14
C VAL A 157 -6.48 -14.39 -4.28
N LEU A 158 -7.44 -13.50 -4.01
CA LEU A 158 -7.23 -12.06 -4.01
C LEU A 158 -6.17 -11.66 -2.98
N GLY A 159 -6.21 -12.23 -1.78
CA GLY A 159 -5.21 -12.01 -0.74
C GLY A 159 -3.82 -12.40 -1.20
N VAL A 160 -3.64 -13.60 -1.73
CA VAL A 160 -2.33 -14.07 -2.24
C VAL A 160 -1.83 -13.16 -3.36
N ALA A 161 -2.68 -12.82 -4.32
CA ALA A 161 -2.31 -11.95 -5.44
C ALA A 161 -1.88 -10.55 -4.96
N THR A 162 -2.70 -9.93 -4.11
CA THR A 162 -2.44 -8.57 -3.59
C THR A 162 -1.27 -8.54 -2.62
N GLY A 163 -1.12 -9.56 -1.77
CA GLY A 163 0.02 -9.72 -0.88
C GLY A 163 1.33 -9.87 -1.67
N THR A 164 1.32 -10.64 -2.78
CA THR A 164 2.49 -10.80 -3.64
C THR A 164 2.92 -9.44 -4.22
N VAL A 165 1.98 -8.66 -4.74
CA VAL A 165 2.25 -7.31 -5.25
C VAL A 165 2.71 -6.38 -4.13
N ALA A 166 2.09 -6.45 -2.94
CA ALA A 166 2.48 -5.68 -1.77
C ALA A 166 3.92 -5.97 -1.33
N GLY A 167 4.32 -7.24 -1.31
CA GLY A 167 5.68 -7.67 -0.98
C GLY A 167 6.72 -7.23 -2.01
N LEU A 168 6.35 -7.15 -3.29
CA LEU A 168 7.22 -6.72 -4.38
C LEU A 168 7.41 -5.19 -4.41
N ILE A 169 6.34 -4.41 -4.23
CA ILE A 169 6.36 -2.95 -4.43
C ILE A 169 6.48 -2.19 -3.11
N GLY A 170 6.07 -2.79 -1.98
CA GLY A 170 6.09 -2.13 -0.67
C GLY A 170 4.90 -1.21 -0.41
N VAL A 171 3.81 -1.35 -1.16
CA VAL A 171 2.63 -0.46 -1.12
C VAL A 171 1.54 -0.95 -0.18
N GLY A 172 1.67 -2.15 0.40
CA GLY A 172 0.69 -2.70 1.35
C GLY A 172 -0.55 -3.37 0.72
N GLY A 173 -0.75 -3.29 -0.60
CA GLY A 173 -1.81 -4.01 -1.34
C GLY A 173 -3.20 -3.36 -1.33
N GLY A 174 -3.47 -2.36 -0.50
CA GLY A 174 -4.79 -1.73 -0.39
C GLY A 174 -5.33 -1.14 -1.68
N ILE A 175 -4.45 -0.61 -2.52
CA ILE A 175 -4.82 -0.03 -3.83
C ILE A 175 -5.46 -1.06 -4.78
N ILE A 176 -5.16 -2.34 -4.58
CA ILE A 176 -5.75 -3.45 -5.34
C ILE A 176 -7.02 -3.97 -4.65
N VAL A 177 -6.94 -4.11 -3.33
CA VAL A 177 -8.00 -4.75 -2.53
C VAL A 177 -9.28 -3.93 -2.51
N VAL A 178 -9.19 -2.61 -2.31
CA VAL A 178 -10.40 -1.76 -2.24
C VAL A 178 -11.24 -1.89 -3.50
N PRO A 179 -10.71 -1.62 -4.71
CA PRO A 179 -11.51 -1.76 -5.91
C PRO A 179 -11.90 -3.22 -6.23
N ALA A 180 -11.03 -4.19 -5.91
CA ALA A 180 -11.36 -5.59 -6.13
C ALA A 180 -12.53 -6.06 -5.24
N LEU A 181 -12.60 -5.63 -3.98
CA LEU A 181 -13.73 -5.91 -3.10
C LEU A 181 -15.03 -5.28 -3.62
N MET A 182 -14.96 -4.04 -4.10
CA MET A 182 -16.12 -3.37 -4.68
C MET A 182 -16.62 -4.05 -5.96
N LEU A 183 -15.71 -4.43 -6.86
CA LEU A 183 -16.04 -4.96 -8.18
C LEU A 183 -16.41 -6.43 -8.19
N LEU A 184 -15.60 -7.26 -7.51
CA LEU A 184 -15.75 -8.71 -7.57
C LEU A 184 -16.75 -9.22 -6.54
N PHE A 185 -16.91 -8.50 -5.43
CA PHE A 185 -17.75 -8.92 -4.31
C PHE A 185 -18.91 -7.98 -4.01
N GLY A 186 -19.02 -6.84 -4.74
CA GLY A 186 -20.13 -5.90 -4.62
C GLY A 186 -20.20 -5.17 -3.27
N THR A 187 -19.11 -5.08 -2.52
CA THR A 187 -19.11 -4.42 -1.21
C THR A 187 -19.24 -2.91 -1.31
N SER A 188 -19.75 -2.30 -0.24
CA SER A 188 -19.74 -0.85 -0.14
C SER A 188 -18.30 -0.31 -0.08
N ASP A 189 -18.12 0.94 -0.52
CA ASP A 189 -16.82 1.62 -0.52
C ASP A 189 -16.19 1.70 0.88
N LEU A 190 -16.99 2.01 1.90
CA LEU A 190 -16.50 2.12 3.28
C LEU A 190 -16.08 0.76 3.85
N ILE A 191 -16.87 -0.31 3.59
CA ILE A 191 -16.52 -1.67 4.02
C ILE A 191 -15.26 -2.15 3.29
N ALA A 192 -15.13 -1.88 1.99
CA ALA A 192 -13.93 -2.23 1.23
C ALA A 192 -12.68 -1.55 1.80
N LYS A 193 -12.77 -0.24 2.12
CA LYS A 193 -11.67 0.54 2.71
C LYS A 193 -11.26 0.01 4.08
N GLY A 194 -12.21 -0.16 5.01
CA GLY A 194 -11.94 -0.66 6.35
C GLY A 194 -11.38 -2.09 6.35
N THR A 195 -11.94 -2.98 5.50
CA THR A 195 -11.50 -4.37 5.36
C THR A 195 -10.10 -4.46 4.73
N SER A 196 -9.79 -3.59 3.77
CA SER A 196 -8.47 -3.48 3.18
C SER A 196 -7.41 -3.11 4.23
N LEU A 197 -7.68 -2.10 5.06
CA LEU A 197 -6.77 -1.70 6.14
C LEU A 197 -6.56 -2.83 7.16
N LEU A 198 -7.60 -3.61 7.47
CA LEU A 198 -7.49 -4.80 8.34
C LEU A 198 -6.51 -5.83 7.75
N MET A 199 -6.66 -6.16 6.47
CA MET A 199 -5.74 -7.06 5.76
C MET A 199 -4.31 -6.52 5.79
N MET A 200 -4.13 -5.21 5.68
CA MET A 200 -2.81 -4.61 5.56
C MET A 200 -1.97 -4.74 6.84
N ILE A 201 -2.57 -4.81 8.03
CA ILE A 201 -1.83 -4.92 9.28
C ILE A 201 -0.92 -6.16 9.29
N PRO A 202 -1.43 -7.41 9.20
CA PRO A 202 -0.57 -8.58 9.21
C PRO A 202 0.32 -8.68 7.97
N THR A 203 -0.15 -8.20 6.81
CA THR A 203 0.65 -8.17 5.58
C THR A 203 1.85 -7.24 5.72
N ALA A 204 1.65 -6.03 6.25
CA ALA A 204 2.72 -5.05 6.47
C ALA A 204 3.71 -5.52 7.55
N ILE A 205 3.24 -6.17 8.63
CA ILE A 205 4.11 -6.79 9.63
C ILE A 205 4.98 -7.86 8.96
N SER A 206 4.38 -8.77 8.20
CA SER A 206 5.09 -9.84 7.50
C SER A 206 6.14 -9.28 6.51
N GLY A 207 5.74 -8.29 5.71
CA GLY A 207 6.63 -7.62 4.76
C GLY A 207 7.75 -6.83 5.44
N THR A 208 7.46 -6.16 6.56
CA THR A 208 8.45 -5.42 7.36
C THR A 208 9.50 -6.38 7.93
N ILE A 209 9.10 -7.51 8.51
CA ILE A 209 10.03 -8.52 9.03
C ILE A 209 10.96 -9.02 7.93
N GLY A 210 10.41 -9.33 6.75
CA GLY A 210 11.20 -9.79 5.60
C GLY A 210 12.21 -8.74 5.11
N ASN A 211 11.81 -7.47 5.04
CA ASN A 211 12.68 -6.37 4.63
C ASN A 211 13.69 -5.98 5.72
N PHE A 212 13.30 -6.02 7.00
CA PHE A 212 14.18 -5.72 8.12
C PHE A 212 15.37 -6.69 8.19
N ARG A 213 15.11 -7.99 8.01
CA ARG A 213 16.17 -9.02 7.96
C ARG A 213 17.17 -8.82 6.83
N ARG A 214 16.80 -8.04 5.80
CA ARG A 214 17.64 -7.72 4.64
C ARG A 214 18.27 -6.33 4.73
N GLY A 215 18.13 -5.61 5.85
CA GLY A 215 18.64 -4.26 6.02
C GLY A 215 17.89 -3.18 5.23
N ASN A 216 16.69 -3.48 4.72
CA ASN A 216 15.92 -2.59 3.86
C ASN A 216 14.84 -1.79 4.62
N VAL A 217 15.06 -1.44 5.89
CA VAL A 217 14.10 -0.66 6.68
C VAL A 217 14.83 0.41 7.48
N ASP A 218 14.43 1.67 7.29
CA ASP A 218 14.80 2.77 8.19
C ASP A 218 13.72 2.90 9.28
N LEU A 219 13.94 2.25 10.43
CA LEU A 219 12.98 2.23 11.53
C LEU A 219 12.69 3.63 12.11
N PRO A 220 13.67 4.54 12.33
CA PRO A 220 13.38 5.90 12.78
C PRO A 220 12.52 6.69 11.79
N GLY A 221 12.81 6.59 10.49
CA GLY A 221 11.99 7.22 9.45
C GLY A 221 10.56 6.63 9.43
N ALA A 222 10.43 5.32 9.51
CA ALA A 222 9.14 4.65 9.58
C ALA A 222 8.32 5.07 10.81
N ALA A 223 8.97 5.22 11.98
CA ALA A 223 8.31 5.66 13.20
C ALA A 223 7.80 7.11 13.08
N LEU A 224 8.62 8.03 12.57
CA LEU A 224 8.22 9.43 12.36
C LEU A 224 7.03 9.54 11.38
N ILE A 225 7.12 8.83 10.24
CA ILE A 225 6.06 8.80 9.24
C ILE A 225 4.79 8.17 9.82
N GLY A 226 4.92 7.02 10.49
CA GLY A 226 3.79 6.30 11.06
C GLY A 226 3.05 7.10 12.14
N VAL A 227 3.78 7.73 13.07
CA VAL A 227 3.18 8.59 14.11
C VAL A 227 2.46 9.78 13.50
N ALA A 228 3.08 10.48 12.55
CA ALA A 228 2.44 11.59 11.86
C ALA A 228 1.22 11.12 11.05
N ALA A 229 1.31 9.98 10.38
CA ALA A 229 0.19 9.41 9.62
C ALA A 229 -1.00 9.05 10.52
N CYS A 230 -0.75 8.52 11.72
CA CYS A 230 -1.83 8.20 12.66
C CYS A 230 -2.73 9.41 12.98
N THR A 231 -2.16 10.62 13.10
CA THR A 231 -2.94 11.83 13.43
C THR A 231 -3.93 12.20 12.32
N THR A 232 -3.56 11.99 11.06
CA THR A 232 -4.39 12.38 9.90
C THR A 232 -5.21 11.23 9.33
N THR A 233 -4.87 9.97 9.63
CA THR A 233 -5.63 8.81 9.15
C THR A 233 -7.06 8.80 9.70
N ALA A 234 -7.24 9.09 10.98
CA ALA A 234 -8.58 9.19 11.57
C ALA A 234 -9.40 10.31 10.91
N LEU A 235 -8.79 11.47 10.63
CA LEU A 235 -9.42 12.55 9.89
C LEU A 235 -9.82 12.13 8.48
N GLY A 236 -8.90 11.46 7.75
CA GLY A 236 -9.18 10.94 6.41
C GLY A 236 -10.32 9.93 6.39
N ALA A 237 -10.37 9.02 7.35
CA ALA A 237 -11.47 8.06 7.49
C ALA A 237 -12.81 8.76 7.81
N TRP A 238 -12.79 9.75 8.67
CA TRP A 238 -13.97 10.57 8.96
C TRP A 238 -14.46 11.32 7.72
N PHE A 239 -13.57 11.97 6.96
CA PHE A 239 -13.93 12.59 5.69
C PHE A 239 -14.54 11.60 4.70
N ALA A 240 -14.00 10.35 4.64
CA ALA A 240 -14.56 9.31 3.77
C ALA A 240 -16.03 8.99 4.08
N THR A 241 -16.49 9.15 5.33
CA THR A 241 -17.89 8.93 5.71
C THR A 241 -18.81 10.09 5.28
N LEU A 242 -18.27 11.30 5.15
CA LEU A 242 -19.02 12.51 4.77
C LEU A 242 -19.16 12.66 3.26
N VAL A 243 -18.19 12.15 2.49
CA VAL A 243 -18.17 12.26 1.03
C VAL A 243 -19.18 11.31 0.42
N ASP A 244 -19.99 11.82 -0.52
CA ASP A 244 -20.89 10.98 -1.29
C ASP A 244 -20.10 9.90 -2.06
N PRO A 245 -20.62 8.66 -2.20
CA PRO A 245 -19.92 7.57 -2.89
C PRO A 245 -19.44 7.92 -4.30
N PHE A 246 -20.22 8.68 -5.07
CA PHE A 246 -19.84 9.11 -6.40
C PHE A 246 -18.60 10.02 -6.37
N TRP A 247 -18.61 11.06 -5.52
CA TRP A 247 -17.46 11.95 -5.36
C TRP A 247 -16.25 11.23 -4.73
N GLY A 248 -16.50 10.27 -3.84
CA GLY A 248 -15.46 9.38 -3.30
C GLY A 248 -14.76 8.60 -4.40
N ASN A 249 -15.53 8.01 -5.33
CA ASN A 249 -14.99 7.30 -6.50
C ASN A 249 -14.22 8.24 -7.45
N VAL A 250 -14.75 9.45 -7.71
CA VAL A 250 -14.06 10.44 -8.54
C VAL A 250 -12.72 10.84 -7.94
N LEU A 251 -12.68 11.17 -6.65
CA LEU A 251 -11.44 11.51 -5.94
C LEU A 251 -10.44 10.34 -5.94
N PHE A 252 -10.94 9.13 -5.74
CA PHE A 252 -10.12 7.93 -5.79
C PHE A 252 -9.58 7.66 -7.19
N ALA A 253 -10.40 7.83 -8.23
CA ALA A 253 -9.96 7.71 -9.62
C ALA A 253 -8.86 8.74 -9.97
N ILE A 254 -9.02 10.00 -9.57
CA ILE A 254 -7.99 11.03 -9.75
C ILE A 254 -6.69 10.62 -9.06
N PHE A 255 -6.77 10.10 -7.83
CA PHE A 255 -5.62 9.59 -7.11
C PHE A 255 -4.93 8.42 -7.84
N LEU A 256 -5.71 7.45 -8.36
CA LEU A 256 -5.19 6.33 -9.13
C LEU A 256 -4.55 6.76 -10.46
N VAL A 257 -5.14 7.72 -11.17
CA VAL A 257 -4.56 8.32 -12.39
C VAL A 257 -3.22 8.97 -12.08
N PHE A 258 -3.12 9.71 -10.97
CA PHE A 258 -1.88 10.32 -10.52
C PHE A 258 -0.80 9.25 -10.27
N ILE A 259 -1.12 8.19 -9.53
CA ILE A 259 -0.21 7.07 -9.23
C ILE A 259 0.21 6.34 -10.51
N ALA A 260 -0.75 6.01 -11.38
CA ALA A 260 -0.47 5.35 -12.65
C ALA A 260 0.44 6.21 -13.56
N GLY A 261 0.15 7.51 -13.66
CA GLY A 261 0.96 8.45 -14.42
C GLY A 261 2.40 8.58 -13.87
N GLN A 262 2.54 8.70 -12.55
CA GLN A 262 3.84 8.75 -11.90
C GLN A 262 4.66 7.46 -12.17
N LEU A 263 4.02 6.30 -12.07
CA LEU A 263 4.66 5.01 -12.32
C LEU A 263 5.05 4.83 -13.79
N ALA A 264 4.18 5.27 -14.72
CA ALA A 264 4.44 5.23 -16.15
C ALA A 264 5.64 6.11 -16.53
N VAL A 265 5.66 7.37 -16.08
CA VAL A 265 6.77 8.31 -16.33
C VAL A 265 8.08 7.74 -15.80
N ARG A 266 8.09 7.17 -14.61
CA ARG A 266 9.28 6.56 -14.02
C ARG A 266 9.77 5.36 -14.86
N THR A 267 8.86 4.47 -15.25
CA THR A 267 9.19 3.29 -16.05
C THR A 267 9.74 3.65 -17.43
N LEU A 268 9.20 4.72 -18.05
CA LEU A 268 9.68 5.23 -19.33
C LEU A 268 11.05 5.91 -19.22
N ARG A 269 11.33 6.64 -18.14
CA ARG A 269 12.64 7.26 -17.91
C ARG A 269 13.73 6.23 -17.71
N GLU A 270 13.48 5.18 -16.95
CA GLU A 270 14.44 4.09 -16.71
C GLU A 270 14.72 3.24 -17.96
N ARG A 271 13.85 3.27 -19.00
CA ARG A 271 14.13 2.64 -20.31
C ARG A 271 15.02 3.48 -21.22
N ARG A 272 15.14 4.77 -20.96
CA ARG A 272 15.91 5.71 -21.78
C ARG A 272 17.32 5.98 -21.23
N ALA A 273 17.58 5.58 -20.00
CA ALA A 273 18.88 5.62 -19.34
C ALA A 273 19.58 4.26 -19.42
#